data_0e8ebdfa78c536daec66a7441e8fa0cd
#
_entry.id   0e8ebdfa78c536daec66a7441e8fa0cd
#
_cell.length_a   1.000
_cell.length_b   1.000
_cell.length_c   1.000
_cell.angle_alpha   90.00
_cell.angle_beta   90.00
_cell.angle_gamma   90.00
#
_symmetry.space_group_name_H-M   'P 1'
#
loop_
_entity.id
_entity.type
_entity.pdbx_description
1 polymer ?
#
loop_
_entity_poly.entity_id
_entity_poly.type
_entity_poly.pdbx_seq_one_letter_code
_entity_poly.pdbx_strand_id
1 'polypeptide(L)'
;MAQCDWSSDVCSSDLSGGTPGGTGETRRSFAGWLLSAVREVVIVVSLAMVLSLVVKTFLLQPFHIPSGSMEDTLIKDDRVVVGKLTPGPIALQRGDVVVFADPGNWLGDVPVKQRTPLQSLLIFLGLAPDDSDEHLIKRVIGLPGDKVACCDVQGRVTVNGVAIVEPYVKPGDTPGGGRPDFSIVVPAGKVWVMGDHRSDSADSRMHDDGTGALGSVPIDKIHGRALVVVWPLSRLSWITAPQSVFGSVPAATP
;
A
#
# COMPACT_ATOMS: atom_id res chain seq x y z
N MET A 1 -75.59 -15.70 11.46
CA MET A 1 -76.88 -16.34 11.53
C MET A 1 -76.68 -17.82 11.39
N ALA A 2 -77.25 -18.51 12.39
CA ALA A 2 -77.58 -19.93 12.48
C ALA A 2 -76.39 -20.89 12.61
N GLN A 3 -76.40 -21.80 13.46
CA GLN A 3 -77.15 -22.17 14.68
C GLN A 3 -76.57 -23.53 15.05
N CYS A 4 -76.23 -23.67 16.32
CA CYS A 4 -75.81 -24.94 16.88
C CYS A 4 -76.99 -25.89 16.88
N ASP A 5 -76.76 -27.18 16.70
CA ASP A 5 -77.71 -28.19 17.18
C ASP A 5 -76.98 -29.30 17.90
N TRP A 6 -77.50 -29.53 19.09
CA TRP A 6 -77.14 -30.56 20.05
C TRP A 6 -78.07 -31.74 19.86
N SER A 7 -77.52 -32.88 19.55
CA SER A 7 -78.08 -34.09 20.24
C SER A 7 -77.33 -35.39 19.87
N SER A 8 -77.01 -36.04 20.95
CA SER A 8 -76.99 -37.48 21.23
C SER A 8 -75.99 -38.40 20.53
N ASP A 9 -75.11 -38.84 21.38
CA ASP A 9 -74.72 -40.23 21.66
C ASP A 9 -74.37 -41.16 20.50
N VAL A 10 -73.16 -41.67 20.51
CA VAL A 10 -72.87 -43.08 20.75
C VAL A 10 -71.36 -43.30 20.84
N CYS A 11 -70.86 -43.84 21.92
CA CYS A 11 -69.57 -44.44 22.11
C CYS A 11 -69.42 -45.66 21.18
N SER A 12 -68.29 -45.72 20.51
CA SER A 12 -67.72 -46.99 20.09
C SER A 12 -66.20 -46.94 20.19
N SER A 13 -65.70 -47.68 21.09
CA SER A 13 -64.34 -48.06 21.33
C SER A 13 -63.79 -48.91 20.18
N ASP A 14 -62.81 -48.49 19.50
CA ASP A 14 -61.92 -49.40 18.78
C ASP A 14 -60.48 -49.13 19.17
N LEU A 15 -59.96 -49.95 20.02
CA LEU A 15 -58.57 -50.18 20.34
C LEU A 15 -57.93 -50.91 19.17
N SER A 16 -57.27 -50.22 18.32
CA SER A 16 -56.29 -50.84 17.46
C SER A 16 -54.94 -50.12 17.66
N GLY A 17 -53.97 -50.87 18.16
CA GLY A 17 -52.64 -50.44 18.50
C GLY A 17 -51.88 -49.90 17.31
N GLY A 18 -51.64 -48.60 17.35
CA GLY A 18 -50.63 -47.96 16.51
C GLY A 18 -49.36 -47.83 17.31
N THR A 19 -48.38 -48.61 16.98
CA THR A 19 -46.96 -48.43 17.39
C THR A 19 -46.54 -46.99 17.20
N PRO A 20 -45.96 -46.30 18.19
CA PRO A 20 -45.39 -45.03 17.98
C PRO A 20 -44.14 -45.23 17.08
N GLY A 21 -44.26 -44.75 15.82
CA GLY A 21 -43.14 -44.63 14.92
C GLY A 21 -42.06 -43.80 15.60
N GLY A 22 -41.02 -44.44 16.02
CA GLY A 22 -39.83 -43.79 16.52
C GLY A 22 -39.30 -42.86 15.46
N THR A 23 -39.45 -41.54 15.68
CA THR A 23 -38.65 -40.54 15.01
C THR A 23 -37.20 -40.83 15.35
N GLY A 24 -36.53 -41.50 14.42
CA GLY A 24 -35.09 -41.74 14.52
C GLY A 24 -34.39 -40.38 14.54
N GLU A 25 -34.27 -39.80 15.72
CA GLU A 25 -33.25 -38.80 15.97
C GLU A 25 -31.92 -39.48 15.69
N THR A 26 -31.37 -39.22 14.48
CA THR A 26 -30.00 -39.59 14.15
C THR A 26 -29.11 -38.87 15.15
N ARG A 27 -28.76 -39.55 16.25
CA ARG A 27 -27.69 -39.17 17.14
C ARG A 27 -26.45 -38.96 16.27
N ARG A 28 -26.25 -37.72 15.78
CA ARG A 28 -24.98 -37.37 15.14
C ARG A 28 -23.88 -37.71 16.13
N SER A 29 -23.09 -38.71 15.81
CA SER A 29 -21.95 -39.11 16.62
C SER A 29 -21.13 -37.89 16.92
N PHE A 30 -20.70 -37.69 18.16
CA PHE A 30 -19.80 -36.60 18.56
C PHE A 30 -18.60 -36.47 17.62
N ALA A 31 -18.10 -37.58 17.11
CA ALA A 31 -17.08 -37.65 16.10
C ALA A 31 -17.51 -37.01 14.76
N GLY A 32 -18.76 -37.21 14.32
CA GLY A 32 -19.27 -36.60 13.09
C GLY A 32 -19.45 -35.08 13.22
N TRP A 33 -19.88 -34.60 14.38
CA TRP A 33 -19.98 -33.18 14.70
C TRP A 33 -18.57 -32.55 14.75
N LEU A 34 -17.60 -33.19 15.40
CA LEU A 34 -16.22 -32.73 15.46
C LEU A 34 -15.59 -32.67 14.06
N LEU A 35 -15.83 -33.66 13.22
CA LEU A 35 -15.31 -33.69 11.85
C LEU A 35 -15.89 -32.59 10.98
N SER A 36 -17.18 -32.28 11.13
CA SER A 36 -17.82 -31.16 10.41
C SER A 36 -17.29 -29.81 10.89
N ALA A 37 -17.12 -29.63 12.20
CA ALA A 37 -16.54 -28.41 12.76
C ALA A 37 -15.07 -28.18 12.28
N VAL A 38 -14.24 -29.24 12.29
CA VAL A 38 -12.87 -29.16 11.76
C VAL A 38 -12.89 -28.81 10.28
N ARG A 39 -13.76 -29.44 9.48
CA ARG A 39 -13.87 -29.11 8.05
C ARG A 39 -14.25 -27.64 7.83
N GLU A 40 -15.20 -27.10 8.59
CA GLU A 40 -15.60 -25.69 8.48
C GLU A 40 -14.42 -24.76 8.83
N VAL A 41 -13.72 -25.03 9.92
CA VAL A 41 -12.53 -24.26 10.30
C VAL A 41 -11.46 -24.29 9.20
N VAL A 42 -11.18 -25.48 8.64
CA VAL A 42 -10.21 -25.62 7.54
C VAL A 42 -10.64 -24.80 6.31
N ILE A 43 -11.92 -24.84 5.95
CA ILE A 43 -12.42 -24.07 4.80
C ILE A 43 -12.28 -22.57 5.07
N VAL A 44 -12.69 -22.08 6.24
CA VAL A 44 -12.60 -20.66 6.59
C VAL A 44 -11.14 -20.18 6.61
N VAL A 45 -10.23 -20.95 7.23
CA VAL A 45 -8.80 -20.63 7.26
C VAL A 45 -8.20 -20.63 5.86
N SER A 46 -8.58 -21.61 5.02
CA SER A 46 -8.09 -21.67 3.63
C SER A 46 -8.57 -20.47 2.82
N LEU A 47 -9.84 -20.09 2.92
CA LEU A 47 -10.41 -18.92 2.26
C LEU A 47 -9.75 -17.62 2.74
N ALA A 48 -9.55 -17.47 4.05
CA ALA A 48 -8.87 -16.31 4.63
C ALA A 48 -7.42 -16.22 4.14
N MET A 49 -6.73 -17.36 4.05
CA MET A 49 -5.35 -17.42 3.53
C MET A 49 -5.28 -17.03 2.05
N VAL A 50 -6.18 -17.56 1.22
CA VAL A 50 -6.27 -17.19 -0.21
C VAL A 50 -6.57 -15.71 -0.37
N LEU A 51 -7.57 -15.18 0.37
CA LEU A 51 -7.90 -13.76 0.33
C LEU A 51 -6.73 -12.88 0.76
N SER A 52 -6.05 -13.25 1.86
CA SER A 52 -4.84 -12.53 2.33
C SER A 52 -3.75 -12.52 1.28
N LEU A 53 -3.52 -13.65 0.62
CA LEU A 53 -2.53 -13.77 -0.46
C LEU A 53 -2.87 -12.87 -1.64
N VAL A 54 -4.14 -12.86 -2.07
CA VAL A 54 -4.62 -11.99 -3.16
C VAL A 54 -4.42 -10.52 -2.80
N VAL A 55 -4.83 -10.10 -1.60
CA VAL A 55 -4.66 -8.70 -1.16
C VAL A 55 -3.19 -8.30 -1.16
N LYS A 56 -2.30 -9.12 -0.60
CA LYS A 56 -0.87 -8.82 -0.54
C LYS A 56 -0.19 -8.82 -1.92
N THR A 57 -0.57 -9.75 -2.78
CA THR A 57 0.05 -9.86 -4.10
C THR A 57 -0.35 -8.71 -5.01
N PHE A 58 -1.62 -8.30 -4.98
CA PHE A 58 -2.18 -7.38 -5.96
C PHE A 58 -2.51 -5.98 -5.43
N LEU A 59 -2.77 -5.82 -4.14
CA LEU A 59 -3.32 -4.57 -3.63
C LEU A 59 -2.39 -3.82 -2.68
N LEU A 60 -1.90 -4.45 -1.63
CA LEU A 60 -1.24 -3.76 -0.52
C LEU A 60 0.01 -4.52 -0.06
N GLN A 61 1.07 -3.78 0.24
CA GLN A 61 2.29 -4.34 0.81
C GLN A 61 2.83 -3.45 1.93
N PRO A 62 3.13 -3.98 3.11
CA PRO A 62 3.81 -3.23 4.16
C PRO A 62 5.30 -3.11 3.87
N PHE A 63 5.85 -1.92 4.15
CA PHE A 63 7.28 -1.62 4.09
C PHE A 63 7.75 -0.98 5.39
N HIS A 64 9.01 -1.23 5.74
CA HIS A 64 9.72 -0.56 6.83
C HIS A 64 10.56 0.59 6.29
N ILE A 65 10.63 1.70 7.00
CA ILE A 65 11.39 2.88 6.60
C ILE A 65 12.75 2.88 7.31
N PRO A 66 13.87 2.57 6.61
CA PRO A 66 15.18 2.44 7.23
C PRO A 66 15.92 3.77 7.39
N SER A 67 15.54 4.82 6.66
CA SER A 67 16.28 6.08 6.54
C SER A 67 15.46 7.32 6.89
N GLY A 68 16.15 8.42 7.24
CA GLY A 68 15.54 9.72 7.55
C GLY A 68 15.29 10.60 6.32
N SER A 69 15.49 10.12 5.08
CA SER A 69 15.42 10.97 3.87
C SER A 69 14.03 11.56 3.58
N MET A 70 12.99 11.07 4.25
CA MET A 70 11.62 11.55 4.17
C MET A 70 11.13 12.15 5.49
N GLU A 71 12.09 12.51 6.40
CA GLU A 71 11.74 13.13 7.67
C GLU A 71 10.91 14.39 7.48
N ASP A 72 10.04 14.58 8.43
CA ASP A 72 8.83 15.33 8.57
C ASP A 72 7.59 14.53 8.12
N THR A 73 7.59 13.94 6.93
CA THR A 73 6.49 13.06 6.49
C THR A 73 6.62 11.64 7.07
N LEU A 74 7.79 11.02 6.90
CA LEU A 74 8.10 9.67 7.39
C LEU A 74 9.41 9.70 8.16
N ILE A 75 9.41 9.10 9.34
CA ILE A 75 10.63 8.98 10.14
C ILE A 75 11.16 7.55 10.09
N LYS A 76 12.41 7.41 10.48
CA LYS A 76 13.03 6.09 10.64
C LYS A 76 12.19 5.19 11.56
N ASP A 77 12.09 3.91 11.19
CA ASP A 77 11.33 2.86 11.87
C ASP A 77 9.80 2.95 11.71
N ASP A 78 9.27 3.92 10.97
CA ASP A 78 7.87 3.89 10.55
C ASP A 78 7.59 2.64 9.68
N ARG A 79 6.39 2.10 9.81
CA ARG A 79 5.87 1.07 8.88
C ARG A 79 4.75 1.67 8.08
N VAL A 80 4.88 1.58 6.76
CA VAL A 80 3.93 2.14 5.81
C VAL A 80 3.26 1.04 4.99
N VAL A 81 2.00 1.24 4.65
CA VAL A 81 1.31 0.38 3.69
C VAL A 81 1.35 1.05 2.33
N VAL A 82 1.82 0.30 1.35
CA VAL A 82 1.99 0.71 -0.04
C VAL A 82 0.92 0.05 -0.90
N GLY A 83 0.21 0.87 -1.67
CA GLY A 83 -0.78 0.41 -2.64
C GLY A 83 -0.13 0.14 -3.99
N LYS A 84 -0.33 -1.07 -4.51
CA LYS A 84 0.23 -1.54 -5.79
C LYS A 84 -0.60 -1.15 -7.02
N LEU A 85 -1.74 -0.53 -6.82
CA LEU A 85 -2.58 -0.06 -7.94
C LEU A 85 -1.97 1.16 -8.66
N THR A 86 -0.95 1.78 -8.08
CA THR A 86 -0.16 2.88 -8.66
C THR A 86 1.31 2.43 -8.72
N PRO A 87 2.01 2.54 -9.86
CA PRO A 87 1.52 2.88 -11.18
C PRO A 87 0.81 1.69 -11.84
N GLY A 88 -0.33 1.92 -12.43
CA GLY A 88 -1.09 0.85 -13.08
C GLY A 88 -2.52 1.34 -13.35
N PRO A 89 -3.55 0.70 -12.74
CA PRO A 89 -4.93 1.19 -12.85
C PRO A 89 -5.11 2.63 -12.37
N ILE A 90 -4.30 3.06 -11.40
CA ILE A 90 -4.28 4.43 -10.89
C ILE A 90 -2.99 5.09 -11.38
N ALA A 91 -3.12 6.19 -12.12
CA ALA A 91 -1.98 6.96 -12.61
C ALA A 91 -1.20 7.61 -11.45
N LEU A 92 0.12 7.71 -11.61
CA LEU A 92 0.98 8.50 -10.73
C LEU A 92 0.61 9.99 -10.82
N GLN A 93 0.71 10.66 -9.68
CA GLN A 93 0.49 12.10 -9.57
C GLN A 93 1.72 12.76 -8.94
N ARG A 94 1.92 14.04 -9.28
CA ARG A 94 2.90 14.87 -8.57
C ARG A 94 2.51 14.95 -7.09
N GLY A 95 3.49 14.82 -6.20
CA GLY A 95 3.28 14.78 -4.77
C GLY A 95 3.07 13.37 -4.19
N ASP A 96 2.86 12.34 -5.00
CA ASP A 96 2.79 10.95 -4.52
C ASP A 96 4.12 10.55 -3.88
N VAL A 97 4.03 9.90 -2.72
CA VAL A 97 5.18 9.24 -2.09
C VAL A 97 5.24 7.80 -2.61
N VAL A 98 6.33 7.46 -3.28
CA VAL A 98 6.48 6.17 -3.97
C VAL A 98 7.61 5.35 -3.39
N VAL A 99 7.41 4.04 -3.37
CA VAL A 99 8.44 3.04 -3.06
C VAL A 99 8.88 2.41 -4.37
N PHE A 100 10.19 2.34 -4.59
CA PHE A 100 10.77 1.82 -5.83
C PHE A 100 12.06 1.05 -5.58
N ALA A 101 12.37 0.13 -6.49
CA ALA A 101 13.66 -0.58 -6.50
C ALA A 101 14.77 0.36 -6.95
N ASP A 102 15.98 0.12 -6.47
CA ASP A 102 17.18 0.90 -6.88
C ASP A 102 17.26 1.00 -8.41
N PRO A 103 17.19 2.22 -8.97
CA PRO A 103 17.17 2.40 -10.42
C PRO A 103 18.56 2.26 -11.09
N GLY A 104 19.65 2.42 -10.33
CA GLY A 104 20.98 2.43 -10.89
C GLY A 104 22.08 2.55 -9.85
N ASN A 105 22.08 1.67 -8.87
CA ASN A 105 23.06 1.62 -7.78
C ASN A 105 23.10 2.89 -6.91
N TRP A 106 21.92 3.46 -6.63
CA TRP A 106 21.79 4.61 -5.73
C TRP A 106 22.13 4.28 -4.28
N LEU A 107 21.97 3.00 -3.92
CA LEU A 107 22.28 2.48 -2.58
C LEU A 107 23.74 2.00 -2.46
N GLY A 108 24.51 1.98 -3.56
CA GLY A 108 25.85 1.40 -3.58
C GLY A 108 25.82 -0.11 -3.39
N ASP A 109 26.96 -0.70 -3.02
CA ASP A 109 27.06 -2.14 -2.77
C ASP A 109 26.45 -2.52 -1.42
N VAL A 110 25.11 -2.63 -1.36
CA VAL A 110 24.43 -3.13 -0.17
C VAL A 110 24.61 -4.66 -0.11
N PRO A 111 25.16 -5.20 1.00
CA PRO A 111 25.30 -6.66 1.14
C PRO A 111 23.92 -7.32 1.08
N VAL A 112 23.71 -8.17 0.07
CA VAL A 112 22.48 -8.95 -0.06
C VAL A 112 22.31 -9.83 1.17
N LYS A 113 21.35 -9.54 2.02
CA LYS A 113 20.99 -10.36 3.17
C LYS A 113 20.53 -11.74 2.68
N GLN A 114 21.32 -12.78 2.93
CA GLN A 114 20.91 -14.14 2.61
C GLN A 114 19.70 -14.53 3.48
N ARG A 115 18.58 -14.80 2.83
CA ARG A 115 17.33 -15.22 3.49
C ARG A 115 17.29 -16.74 3.58
N THR A 116 16.85 -17.24 4.73
CA THR A 116 16.55 -18.67 4.84
C THR A 116 15.23 -18.98 4.08
N PRO A 117 15.05 -20.21 3.56
CA PRO A 117 13.80 -20.59 2.90
C PRO A 117 12.55 -20.37 3.77
N LEU A 118 12.69 -20.56 5.10
CA LEU A 118 11.61 -20.30 6.05
C LEU A 118 11.27 -18.81 6.16
N GLN A 119 12.27 -17.92 6.19
CA GLN A 119 12.04 -16.48 6.17
C GLN A 119 11.35 -16.04 4.88
N SER A 120 11.79 -16.57 3.73
CA SER A 120 11.14 -16.28 2.44
C SER A 120 9.67 -16.74 2.43
N LEU A 121 9.37 -17.90 3.01
CA LEU A 121 7.99 -18.38 3.16
C LEU A 121 7.17 -17.49 4.10
N LEU A 122 7.73 -17.06 5.23
CA LEU A 122 7.04 -16.18 6.19
C LEU A 122 6.78 -14.80 5.58
N ILE A 123 7.72 -14.24 4.82
CA ILE A 123 7.53 -12.98 4.08
C ILE A 123 6.46 -13.17 3.00
N PHE A 124 6.50 -14.26 2.25
CA PHE A 124 5.50 -14.60 1.24
C PHE A 124 4.09 -14.74 1.84
N LEU A 125 3.97 -15.41 2.98
CA LEU A 125 2.71 -15.51 3.74
C LEU A 125 2.35 -14.19 4.45
N GLY A 126 3.29 -13.22 4.50
CA GLY A 126 3.16 -11.92 5.15
C GLY A 126 3.10 -11.99 6.67
N LEU A 127 3.66 -13.02 7.23
CA LEU A 127 3.89 -13.17 8.66
C LEU A 127 5.17 -12.49 9.11
N ALA A 128 6.05 -12.12 8.17
CA ALA A 128 7.25 -11.33 8.42
C ALA A 128 7.29 -10.10 7.49
N PRO A 129 7.82 -8.96 7.93
CA PRO A 129 8.06 -7.79 7.07
C PRO A 129 9.13 -8.12 6.03
N ASP A 130 9.02 -7.50 4.85
CA ASP A 130 10.10 -7.52 3.87
C ASP A 130 11.10 -6.41 4.23
N ASP A 131 12.15 -6.80 4.95
CA ASP A 131 13.26 -5.92 5.37
C ASP A 131 14.38 -5.89 4.31
N SER A 132 14.06 -5.97 3.01
CA SER A 132 15.06 -5.76 1.98
C SER A 132 15.46 -4.29 1.95
N ASP A 133 16.73 -4.02 2.22
CA ASP A 133 17.33 -2.68 2.13
C ASP A 133 17.45 -2.19 0.66
N GLU A 134 16.86 -2.91 -0.30
CA GLU A 134 16.92 -2.64 -1.74
C GLU A 134 15.86 -1.64 -2.23
N HIS A 135 15.01 -1.15 -1.34
CA HIS A 135 13.91 -0.26 -1.69
C HIS A 135 14.14 1.16 -1.19
N LEU A 136 13.89 2.10 -2.09
CA LEU A 136 13.94 3.53 -1.81
C LEU A 136 12.52 4.09 -1.69
N ILE A 137 12.36 5.12 -0.85
CA ILE A 137 11.11 5.86 -0.75
C ILE A 137 11.38 7.34 -0.95
N LYS A 138 10.65 7.97 -1.88
CA LYS A 138 10.79 9.40 -2.22
C LYS A 138 9.46 9.96 -2.70
N ARG A 139 9.37 11.30 -2.78
CA ARG A 139 8.21 12.00 -3.31
C ARG A 139 8.41 12.33 -4.80
N VAL A 140 7.38 12.07 -5.61
CA VAL A 140 7.32 12.44 -7.02
C VAL A 140 7.14 13.95 -7.14
N ILE A 141 8.11 14.62 -7.75
CA ILE A 141 8.07 16.06 -8.03
C ILE A 141 7.74 16.32 -9.50
N GLY A 142 8.31 15.53 -10.42
CA GLY A 142 8.07 15.65 -11.86
C GLY A 142 7.59 14.36 -12.47
N LEU A 143 6.63 14.46 -13.37
CA LEU A 143 6.09 13.38 -14.23
C LEU A 143 6.81 13.41 -15.60
N PRO A 144 6.64 12.37 -16.43
CA PRO A 144 7.25 12.35 -17.76
C PRO A 144 6.92 13.61 -18.56
N GLY A 145 7.94 14.25 -19.13
CA GLY A 145 7.84 15.48 -19.89
C GLY A 145 7.85 16.77 -19.05
N ASP A 146 7.76 16.69 -17.72
CA ASP A 146 7.85 17.88 -16.88
C ASP A 146 9.24 18.50 -16.90
N LYS A 147 9.31 19.82 -16.97
CA LYS A 147 10.53 20.57 -16.69
C LYS A 147 10.59 20.88 -15.19
N VAL A 148 11.56 20.28 -14.51
CA VAL A 148 11.83 20.55 -13.08
C VAL A 148 13.11 21.33 -12.95
N ALA A 149 13.06 22.44 -12.21
CA ALA A 149 14.24 23.27 -12.00
C ALA A 149 14.31 23.78 -10.55
N CYS A 150 15.48 23.97 -10.06
CA CYS A 150 15.80 24.67 -8.83
C CYS A 150 16.83 25.74 -9.15
N CYS A 151 16.68 26.96 -8.66
CA CYS A 151 15.58 27.44 -7.88
C CYS A 151 15.13 28.79 -8.47
N ASP A 152 13.91 29.25 -8.13
CA ASP A 152 13.49 30.62 -8.44
C ASP A 152 14.21 31.64 -7.51
N VAL A 153 13.91 32.92 -7.69
CA VAL A 153 14.51 33.99 -6.90
C VAL A 153 14.19 33.95 -5.41
N GLN A 154 13.21 33.15 -5.00
CA GLN A 154 12.85 32.89 -3.61
C GLN A 154 13.39 31.54 -3.11
N GLY A 155 14.20 30.83 -3.89
CA GLY A 155 14.78 29.55 -3.54
C GLY A 155 13.83 28.36 -3.65
N ARG A 156 12.68 28.50 -4.37
CA ARG A 156 11.68 27.43 -4.53
C ARG A 156 11.95 26.59 -5.76
N VAL A 157 11.59 25.32 -5.69
CA VAL A 157 11.56 24.44 -6.86
C VAL A 157 10.45 24.88 -7.80
N THR A 158 10.71 24.80 -9.10
CA THR A 158 9.72 25.09 -10.15
C THR A 158 9.42 23.84 -10.95
N VAL A 159 8.15 23.66 -11.31
CA VAL A 159 7.69 22.60 -12.22
C VAL A 159 6.91 23.26 -13.35
N ASN A 160 7.34 23.05 -14.59
CA ASN A 160 6.80 23.66 -15.78
C ASN A 160 6.71 25.21 -15.68
N GLY A 161 7.72 25.83 -15.05
CA GLY A 161 7.81 27.27 -14.84
C GLY A 161 6.99 27.81 -13.67
N VAL A 162 6.21 26.97 -12.98
CA VAL A 162 5.44 27.35 -11.80
C VAL A 162 6.20 26.99 -10.53
N ALA A 163 6.46 27.99 -9.67
CA ALA A 163 7.10 27.77 -8.39
C ALA A 163 6.14 27.06 -7.41
N ILE A 164 6.61 26.01 -6.78
CA ILE A 164 5.82 25.24 -5.81
C ILE A 164 6.19 25.60 -4.37
N VAL A 165 5.19 25.68 -3.50
CA VAL A 165 5.37 25.87 -2.06
C VAL A 165 5.17 24.52 -1.39
N GLU A 166 6.21 24.00 -0.79
CA GLU A 166 6.31 22.62 -0.34
C GLU A 166 6.25 22.47 1.19
N PRO A 167 5.04 22.42 1.79
CA PRO A 167 4.90 22.40 3.25
C PRO A 167 5.38 21.10 3.91
N TYR A 168 5.68 20.08 3.13
CA TYR A 168 6.19 18.78 3.57
C TYR A 168 7.73 18.73 3.64
N VAL A 169 8.42 19.76 3.18
CA VAL A 169 9.87 19.86 3.33
C VAL A 169 10.19 20.07 4.81
N LYS A 170 11.16 19.32 5.30
CA LYS A 170 11.58 19.38 6.72
C LYS A 170 11.88 20.81 7.14
N PRO A 171 11.33 21.29 8.26
CA PRO A 171 11.60 22.61 8.77
C PRO A 171 13.11 22.87 8.95
N GLY A 172 13.59 23.98 8.39
CA GLY A 172 15.00 24.33 8.37
C GLY A 172 15.75 23.93 7.08
N ASP A 173 15.17 23.09 6.25
CA ASP A 173 15.71 22.76 4.95
C ASP A 173 15.29 23.81 3.90
N THR A 174 16.18 24.06 2.94
CA THR A 174 15.80 24.78 1.73
C THR A 174 15.20 23.83 0.69
N PRO A 175 14.30 24.27 -0.18
CA PRO A 175 13.71 23.41 -1.22
C PRO A 175 14.75 22.73 -2.13
N GLY A 176 15.86 23.40 -2.44
CA GLY A 176 17.01 22.83 -3.16
C GLY A 176 17.91 21.92 -2.31
N GLY A 177 17.80 21.97 -0.98
CA GLY A 177 18.61 21.18 -0.04
C GLY A 177 20.08 21.59 -0.01
N GLY A 178 20.42 22.85 -0.35
CA GLY A 178 21.79 23.35 -0.40
C GLY A 178 22.64 22.73 -1.53
N ARG A 179 22.00 22.10 -2.50
CA ARG A 179 22.67 21.52 -3.68
C ARG A 179 22.76 22.54 -4.81
N PRO A 180 23.66 22.31 -5.81
CA PRO A 180 23.71 23.14 -7.00
C PRO A 180 22.38 23.21 -7.72
N ASP A 181 22.10 24.34 -8.36
CA ASP A 181 20.92 24.53 -9.19
C ASP A 181 20.89 23.53 -10.35
N PHE A 182 19.71 23.06 -10.68
CA PHE A 182 19.47 22.12 -11.76
C PHE A 182 18.28 22.57 -12.61
N SER A 183 18.27 22.16 -13.86
CA SER A 183 17.12 22.36 -14.75
C SER A 183 17.07 21.22 -15.74
N ILE A 184 16.12 20.31 -15.56
CA ILE A 184 16.00 19.07 -16.34
C ILE A 184 14.61 18.95 -16.93
N VAL A 185 14.49 18.13 -17.97
CA VAL A 185 13.21 17.62 -18.46
C VAL A 185 13.15 16.14 -18.14
N VAL A 186 12.08 15.73 -17.45
CA VAL A 186 11.90 14.33 -17.05
C VAL A 186 11.68 13.48 -18.31
N PRO A 187 12.51 12.46 -18.56
CA PRO A 187 12.34 11.60 -19.73
C PRO A 187 11.03 10.83 -19.76
N ALA A 188 10.58 10.43 -20.94
CA ALA A 188 9.42 9.57 -21.10
C ALA A 188 9.58 8.27 -20.31
N GLY A 189 8.51 7.83 -19.64
CA GLY A 189 8.50 6.60 -18.82
C GLY A 189 9.26 6.70 -17.50
N LYS A 190 9.73 7.89 -17.11
CA LYS A 190 10.44 8.11 -15.84
C LYS A 190 9.77 9.19 -15.00
N VAL A 191 10.16 9.27 -13.73
CA VAL A 191 9.73 10.33 -12.79
C VAL A 191 10.93 10.93 -12.08
N TRP A 192 10.84 12.22 -11.75
CA TRP A 192 11.81 12.90 -10.91
C TRP A 192 11.34 12.88 -9.47
N VAL A 193 12.19 12.37 -8.58
CA VAL A 193 11.83 12.17 -7.17
C VAL A 193 12.78 12.93 -6.25
N MET A 194 12.24 13.43 -5.15
CA MET A 194 13.03 14.11 -4.11
C MET A 194 12.60 13.64 -2.73
N GLY A 195 13.52 13.64 -1.77
CA GLY A 195 13.19 13.41 -0.37
C GLY A 195 12.61 14.66 0.28
N ASP A 196 11.79 14.49 1.32
CA ASP A 196 11.23 15.61 2.07
C ASP A 196 12.27 16.23 3.01
N HIS A 197 13.24 15.43 3.49
CA HIS A 197 14.47 15.91 4.14
C HIS A 197 15.50 16.29 3.07
N ARG A 198 15.35 17.46 2.47
CA ARG A 198 16.08 17.93 1.30
C ARG A 198 17.60 17.90 1.43
N SER A 199 18.13 18.26 2.59
CA SER A 199 19.56 18.29 2.88
C SER A 199 20.17 16.91 3.11
N ASP A 200 19.37 15.92 3.53
CA ASP A 200 19.80 14.54 3.84
C ASP A 200 19.06 13.49 2.98
N SER A 201 19.02 13.74 1.66
CA SER A 201 18.39 12.82 0.71
C SER A 201 19.28 12.57 -0.49
N ALA A 202 19.75 11.32 -0.64
CA ALA A 202 20.29 10.84 -1.89
C ALA A 202 19.12 10.49 -2.83
N ASP A 203 18.75 11.41 -3.69
CA ASP A 203 17.62 11.33 -4.61
C ASP A 203 18.02 11.74 -6.04
N SER A 204 17.04 12.01 -6.89
CA SER A 204 17.26 12.37 -8.29
C SER A 204 18.34 13.43 -8.49
N ARG A 205 18.41 14.43 -7.61
CA ARG A 205 19.39 15.52 -7.68
C ARG A 205 20.83 15.06 -7.49
N MET A 206 21.03 13.97 -6.76
CA MET A 206 22.35 13.43 -6.41
C MET A 206 22.91 12.55 -7.53
N HIS A 207 22.01 11.89 -8.26
CA HIS A 207 22.34 10.84 -9.21
C HIS A 207 22.21 11.29 -10.67
N ASP A 208 21.93 12.58 -10.89
CA ASP A 208 21.80 13.12 -12.23
C ASP A 208 23.08 13.84 -12.69
N ASP A 209 23.33 13.78 -13.99
CA ASP A 209 24.43 14.45 -14.68
C ASP A 209 24.04 15.81 -15.30
N GLY A 210 22.83 16.30 -14.99
CA GLY A 210 22.23 17.52 -15.54
C GLY A 210 21.33 17.28 -16.75
N THR A 211 21.21 16.03 -17.21
CA THR A 211 20.36 15.68 -18.37
C THR A 211 18.94 15.29 -17.96
N GLY A 212 18.72 14.93 -16.72
CA GLY A 212 17.48 14.32 -16.20
C GLY A 212 17.40 12.82 -16.47
N ALA A 213 18.32 12.26 -17.24
CA ALA A 213 18.22 10.86 -17.67
C ALA A 213 18.68 9.86 -16.60
N LEU A 214 19.77 10.16 -15.91
CA LEU A 214 20.35 9.28 -14.89
C LEU A 214 19.64 9.42 -13.56
N GLY A 215 19.28 10.65 -13.18
CA GLY A 215 18.59 10.93 -11.91
C GLY A 215 17.11 10.59 -11.91
N SER A 216 16.47 10.34 -13.06
CA SER A 216 15.05 9.99 -13.10
C SER A 216 14.82 8.50 -12.91
N VAL A 217 13.83 8.14 -12.08
CA VAL A 217 13.42 6.77 -11.76
C VAL A 217 12.49 6.23 -12.83
N PRO A 218 12.77 5.07 -13.44
CA PRO A 218 11.84 4.41 -14.34
C PRO A 218 10.53 4.01 -13.64
N ILE A 219 9.39 4.25 -14.28
CA ILE A 219 8.07 3.97 -13.71
C ILE A 219 7.88 2.47 -13.42
N ASP A 220 8.47 1.59 -14.22
CA ASP A 220 8.45 0.14 -14.03
C ASP A 220 9.21 -0.35 -12.80
N LYS A 221 10.11 0.48 -12.24
CA LYS A 221 10.80 0.22 -10.97
C LYS A 221 9.95 0.60 -9.75
N ILE A 222 8.83 1.29 -9.93
CA ILE A 222 7.97 1.71 -8.83
C ILE A 222 7.08 0.54 -8.39
N HIS A 223 7.23 0.14 -7.14
CA HIS A 223 6.42 -0.92 -6.51
C HIS A 223 5.01 -0.44 -6.15
N GLY A 224 4.87 0.85 -5.81
CA GLY A 224 3.59 1.42 -5.46
C GLY A 224 3.68 2.75 -4.73
N ARG A 225 2.51 3.27 -4.36
CA ARG A 225 2.34 4.52 -3.63
C ARG A 225 2.13 4.24 -2.14
N ALA A 226 2.87 4.92 -1.27
CA ALA A 226 2.64 4.90 0.17
C ALA A 226 1.28 5.56 0.50
N LEU A 227 0.44 4.87 1.27
CA LEU A 227 -0.93 5.29 1.55
C LEU A 227 -1.11 5.72 3.00
N VAL A 228 -0.54 4.98 3.93
CA VAL A 228 -0.78 5.18 5.37
C VAL A 228 0.42 4.71 6.18
N VAL A 229 0.79 5.47 7.20
CA VAL A 229 1.68 5.04 8.28
C VAL A 229 0.85 4.22 9.26
N VAL A 230 1.20 2.95 9.48
CA VAL A 230 0.44 2.04 10.36
C VAL A 230 1.14 1.75 11.69
N TRP A 231 2.43 2.06 11.79
CA TRP A 231 3.21 1.87 12.99
C TRP A 231 4.33 2.93 13.10
N PRO A 232 4.60 3.45 14.29
CA PRO A 232 3.91 3.21 15.56
C PRO A 232 2.49 3.79 15.56
N LEU A 233 1.58 3.23 16.35
CA LEU A 233 0.16 3.66 16.38
C LEU A 233 -0.03 5.14 16.73
N SER A 234 0.94 5.73 17.47
CA SER A 234 0.97 7.17 17.77
C SER A 234 1.15 8.06 16.53
N ARG A 235 1.61 7.48 15.42
CA ARG A 235 1.83 8.17 14.14
C ARG A 235 0.88 7.70 13.02
N LEU A 236 -0.17 6.98 13.38
CA LEU A 236 -1.17 6.53 12.41
C LEU A 236 -1.72 7.73 11.63
N SER A 237 -1.40 7.81 10.34
CA SER A 237 -1.77 8.94 9.48
C SER A 237 -1.79 8.55 8.01
N TRP A 238 -2.70 9.17 7.25
CA TRP A 238 -2.74 9.01 5.80
C TRP A 238 -1.65 9.85 5.13
N ILE A 239 -0.99 9.26 4.15
CA ILE A 239 -0.03 9.94 3.29
C ILE A 239 -0.76 10.37 2.03
N THR A 240 -0.97 11.68 1.90
CA THR A 240 -1.70 12.26 0.77
C THR A 240 -0.78 13.06 -0.14
N ALA A 241 -1.03 13.00 -1.45
CA ALA A 241 -0.42 13.95 -2.37
C ALA A 241 -1.02 15.34 -2.12
N PRO A 242 -0.20 16.38 -1.82
CA PRO A 242 -0.72 17.70 -1.52
C PRO A 242 -1.19 18.40 -2.81
N GLN A 243 -2.45 18.21 -3.15
CA GLN A 243 -3.06 18.77 -4.37
C GLN A 243 -2.94 20.31 -4.43
N SER A 244 -2.92 20.98 -3.28
CA SER A 244 -2.72 22.43 -3.19
C SER A 244 -1.35 22.90 -3.71
N VAL A 245 -0.33 22.02 -3.66
CA VAL A 245 1.02 22.35 -4.11
C VAL A 245 1.14 22.27 -5.63
N PHE A 246 0.53 21.26 -6.23
CA PHE A 246 0.69 20.96 -7.66
C PHE A 246 -0.52 21.35 -8.52
N GLY A 247 -1.61 21.81 -7.91
CA GLY A 247 -2.86 22.11 -8.63
C GLY A 247 -2.76 23.23 -9.66
N SER A 248 -1.80 24.14 -9.50
CA SER A 248 -1.54 25.23 -10.47
C SER A 248 -0.52 24.87 -11.54
N VAL A 249 0.15 23.71 -11.39
CA VAL A 249 1.19 23.28 -12.33
C VAL A 249 0.53 22.73 -13.60
N PRO A 250 0.76 23.33 -14.78
CA PRO A 250 0.20 22.81 -16.03
C PRO A 250 0.71 21.42 -16.35
N ALA A 251 -0.01 20.70 -17.21
CA ALA A 251 0.51 19.45 -17.77
C ALA A 251 1.79 19.72 -18.54
N ALA A 252 2.64 18.69 -18.66
CA ALA A 252 3.84 18.77 -19.47
C ALA A 252 3.46 19.18 -20.90
N THR A 253 4.23 20.12 -21.47
CA THR A 253 4.09 20.44 -22.89
C THR A 253 4.78 19.32 -23.69
N PRO A 254 4.12 18.72 -24.67
CA PRO A 254 4.67 17.64 -25.47
C PRO A 254 5.92 18.05 -26.26
#